data_2ea2f50406273354456725752cead685
#
_entry.id   2ea2f50406273354456725752cead685
#
_cell.length_a   1.000
_cell.length_b   1.000
_cell.length_c   1.000
_cell.angle_alpha   90.00
_cell.angle_beta   90.00
_cell.angle_gamma   90.00
#
_symmetry.space_group_name_H-M   'P 1'
#
loop_
_entity.id
_entity.type
_entity.pdbx_description
1 polymer ?
#
loop_
_entity_poly.entity_id
_entity_poly.type
_entity_poly.pdbx_seq_one_letter_code
_entity_poly.pdbx_strand_id
1 'polypeptide(L)'
;MKQRNIGIDILKCFAAIVITNSHMDILYPKFGALATGGAIGDALFFFCSGFTLFLGRMGRFDNWYKRRINRIYPTVFAWAILGSLLFGYHNDINNILLSGGGWFVSCIMLYYVLLYFIQRYLLEYLKLVFTIVMIICASYFVLIDTPMDFNMYGVGYFKWFHFFMFMLMGAMMGIAQREYRYHFVWDGLKLIGCVVVFYALYAFKDIAIYNKFQMLTWIPLLGTVFYFFKLCNSDFMKKVYHQRIVGWTIKLVGGLCLEIYLVQTSLFTDKMNAIFPFNLIVMFA
;
A
#
# COMPACT_ATOMS: atom_id res chain seq x y z
N MET A 1 2.95 -20.40 18.34
CA MET A 1 3.22 -19.21 17.50
C MET A 1 2.58 -19.45 16.14
N LYS A 2 1.74 -18.53 15.62
CA LYS A 2 1.21 -18.67 14.25
C LYS A 2 2.38 -18.56 13.26
N GLN A 3 2.45 -19.47 12.31
CA GLN A 3 3.49 -19.51 11.30
C GLN A 3 3.46 -18.22 10.46
N ARG A 4 4.62 -17.60 10.22
CA ARG A 4 4.75 -16.39 9.39
C ARG A 4 4.31 -16.70 7.96
N ASN A 5 3.39 -15.94 7.41
CA ASN A 5 2.94 -16.14 6.04
C ASN A 5 3.95 -15.53 5.06
N ILE A 6 4.65 -16.40 4.33
CA ILE A 6 5.66 -16.04 3.33
C ILE A 6 5.07 -15.14 2.24
N GLY A 7 3.85 -15.41 1.80
CA GLY A 7 3.19 -14.60 0.76
C GLY A 7 3.01 -13.14 1.17
N ILE A 8 2.81 -12.86 2.45
CA ILE A 8 2.72 -11.48 2.96
C ILE A 8 4.08 -10.78 2.91
N ASP A 9 5.19 -11.49 3.15
CA ASP A 9 6.53 -10.88 3.02
C ASP A 9 6.84 -10.53 1.57
N ILE A 10 6.48 -11.41 0.63
CA ILE A 10 6.63 -11.18 -0.81
C ILE A 10 5.76 -9.99 -1.25
N LEU A 11 4.49 -9.94 -0.82
CA LEU A 11 3.58 -8.83 -1.14
C LEU A 11 4.11 -7.49 -0.63
N LYS A 12 4.66 -7.43 0.59
CA LYS A 12 5.26 -6.20 1.13
C LYS A 12 6.45 -5.73 0.30
N CYS A 13 7.30 -6.65 -0.11
CA CYS A 13 8.42 -6.33 -0.99
C CYS A 13 7.95 -5.72 -2.31
N PHE A 14 6.97 -6.36 -2.97
CA PHE A 14 6.39 -5.81 -4.20
C PHE A 14 5.69 -4.47 -3.97
N ALA A 15 4.94 -4.32 -2.89
CA ALA A 15 4.29 -3.05 -2.56
C ALA A 15 5.33 -1.92 -2.42
N ALA A 16 6.43 -2.16 -1.71
CA ALA A 16 7.50 -1.17 -1.60
C ALA A 16 8.08 -0.79 -2.97
N ILE A 17 8.38 -1.78 -3.83
CA ILE A 17 8.94 -1.54 -5.16
C ILE A 17 8.00 -0.71 -6.04
N VAL A 18 6.70 -1.06 -6.10
CA VAL A 18 5.76 -0.35 -6.98
C VAL A 18 5.37 1.02 -6.45
N ILE A 19 5.35 1.22 -5.11
CA ILE A 19 5.20 2.54 -4.51
C ILE A 19 6.41 3.42 -4.85
N THR A 20 7.63 2.89 -4.68
CA THR A 20 8.85 3.60 -5.04
C THR A 20 8.84 3.99 -6.51
N ASN A 21 8.52 3.05 -7.41
CA ASN A 21 8.42 3.34 -8.84
C ASN A 21 7.43 4.47 -9.15
N SER A 22 6.31 4.56 -8.44
CA SER A 22 5.32 5.61 -8.68
C SER A 22 5.78 7.02 -8.30
N HIS A 23 6.87 7.15 -7.56
CA HIS A 23 7.50 8.41 -7.20
C HIS A 23 8.78 8.72 -8.00
N MET A 24 9.11 7.85 -8.98
CA MET A 24 10.32 7.95 -9.79
C MET A 24 10.11 8.73 -11.10
N ASP A 25 9.07 9.55 -11.22
CA ASP A 25 8.75 10.34 -12.42
C ASP A 25 9.95 11.16 -12.91
N ILE A 26 10.68 11.79 -11.99
CA ILE A 26 11.90 12.55 -12.29
C ILE A 26 13.01 11.69 -12.95
N LEU A 27 13.01 10.38 -12.76
CA LEU A 27 13.99 9.46 -13.32
C LEU A 27 13.60 8.91 -14.70
N TYR A 28 12.40 9.23 -15.19
CA TYR A 28 11.89 8.83 -16.50
C TYR A 28 11.82 10.03 -17.48
N PRO A 29 12.93 10.46 -18.09
CA PRO A 29 13.01 11.73 -18.81
C PRO A 29 12.08 11.82 -20.02
N LYS A 30 11.65 10.67 -20.61
CA LYS A 30 10.78 10.63 -21.79
C LYS A 30 9.52 9.77 -21.58
N PHE A 31 9.46 9.00 -20.49
CA PHE A 31 8.44 7.97 -20.28
C PHE A 31 7.81 8.10 -18.88
N GLY A 32 7.46 9.32 -18.47
CA GLY A 32 6.87 9.58 -17.14
C GLY A 32 5.66 8.69 -16.79
N ALA A 33 4.92 8.20 -17.80
CA ALA A 33 3.83 7.24 -17.59
C ALA A 33 4.28 5.90 -16.97
N LEU A 34 5.60 5.57 -17.05
CA LEU A 34 6.16 4.39 -16.39
C LEU A 34 6.31 4.56 -14.88
N ALA A 35 6.33 5.81 -14.37
CA ALA A 35 6.28 6.12 -12.94
C ALA A 35 4.85 5.88 -12.42
N THR A 36 4.47 4.62 -12.30
CA THR A 36 3.11 4.20 -11.93
C THR A 36 3.14 3.06 -10.93
N GLY A 37 1.97 2.65 -10.43
CA GLY A 37 1.83 1.54 -9.49
C GLY A 37 1.48 1.96 -8.07
N GLY A 38 1.50 3.26 -7.73
CA GLY A 38 1.24 3.75 -6.39
C GLY A 38 -0.08 3.23 -5.80
N ALA A 39 -1.17 3.33 -6.54
CA ALA A 39 -2.48 2.85 -6.09
C ALA A 39 -2.49 1.33 -5.79
N ILE A 40 -1.81 0.53 -6.62
CA ILE A 40 -1.68 -0.92 -6.41
C ILE A 40 -0.80 -1.19 -5.19
N GLY A 41 0.33 -0.49 -5.08
CA GLY A 41 1.26 -0.64 -3.97
C GLY A 41 0.63 -0.27 -2.63
N ASP A 42 -0.07 0.86 -2.55
CA ASP A 42 -0.80 1.28 -1.36
C ASP A 42 -1.88 0.25 -0.96
N ALA A 43 -2.66 -0.24 -1.93
CA ALA A 43 -3.67 -1.27 -1.69
C ALA A 43 -3.05 -2.56 -1.12
N LEU A 44 -1.92 -3.02 -1.70
CA LEU A 44 -1.18 -4.19 -1.22
C LEU A 44 -0.62 -3.97 0.19
N PHE A 45 -0.08 -2.78 0.46
CA PHE A 45 0.51 -2.47 1.75
C PHE A 45 -0.54 -2.42 2.86
N PHE A 46 -1.67 -1.74 2.63
CA PHE A 46 -2.78 -1.71 3.58
C PHE A 46 -3.41 -3.10 3.77
N PHE A 47 -3.53 -3.89 2.70
CA PHE A 47 -3.94 -5.29 2.79
C PHE A 47 -3.02 -6.11 3.70
N CYS A 48 -1.71 -6.04 3.50
CA CYS A 48 -0.73 -6.74 4.33
C CYS A 48 -0.79 -6.31 5.80
N SER A 49 -1.02 -5.01 6.03
CA SER A 49 -1.15 -4.44 7.37
C SER A 49 -2.40 -4.96 8.07
N GLY A 50 -3.55 -4.97 7.40
CA GLY A 50 -4.80 -5.53 7.92
C GLY A 50 -4.69 -7.03 8.20
N PHE A 51 -4.12 -7.79 7.27
CA PHE A 51 -3.91 -9.24 7.41
C PHE A 51 -3.11 -9.58 8.66
N THR A 52 -2.00 -8.88 8.89
CA THR A 52 -1.12 -9.18 10.02
C THR A 52 -1.63 -8.63 11.35
N LEU A 53 -2.37 -7.53 11.33
CA LEU A 53 -2.86 -6.87 12.53
C LEU A 53 -3.82 -7.75 13.33
N PHE A 54 -4.77 -8.39 12.64
CA PHE A 54 -5.80 -9.21 13.27
C PHE A 54 -5.31 -10.60 13.70
N LEU A 55 -4.10 -10.98 13.30
CA LEU A 55 -3.43 -12.18 13.81
C LEU A 55 -2.75 -11.95 15.17
N GLY A 56 -2.53 -10.68 15.53
CA GLY A 56 -1.88 -10.29 16.77
C GLY A 56 -2.79 -10.42 18.00
N ARG A 57 -2.17 -10.52 19.18
CA ARG A 57 -2.91 -10.50 20.44
C ARG A 57 -3.52 -9.12 20.69
N MET A 58 -4.82 -9.10 20.97
CA MET A 58 -5.48 -7.93 21.54
C MET A 58 -5.11 -7.77 23.02
N GLY A 59 -5.04 -6.53 23.45
CA GLY A 59 -4.88 -6.13 24.84
C GLY A 59 -5.65 -4.83 25.08
N ARG A 60 -5.35 -4.13 26.18
CA ARG A 60 -5.89 -2.79 26.41
C ARG A 60 -5.43 -1.86 25.29
N PHE A 61 -6.28 -0.89 24.93
CA PHE A 61 -6.05 0.03 23.81
C PHE A 61 -4.72 0.79 23.94
N ASP A 62 -4.45 1.32 25.12
CA ASP A 62 -3.23 2.08 25.42
C ASP A 62 -1.95 1.28 25.08
N ASN A 63 -1.84 0.06 25.60
CA ASN A 63 -0.71 -0.83 25.37
C ASN A 63 -0.65 -1.32 23.93
N TRP A 64 -1.81 -1.55 23.33
CA TRP A 64 -1.89 -2.00 21.95
C TRP A 64 -1.45 -0.90 20.98
N TYR A 65 -1.94 0.34 21.18
CA TYR A 65 -1.62 1.50 20.34
C TYR A 65 -0.17 1.95 20.53
N LYS A 66 0.33 1.96 21.78
CA LYS A 66 1.73 2.23 22.09
C LYS A 66 2.71 1.34 21.32
N ARG A 67 2.38 0.04 21.13
CA ARG A 67 3.21 -0.84 20.30
C ARG A 67 3.25 -0.42 18.82
N ARG A 68 2.22 0.23 18.30
CA ARG A 68 2.19 0.77 16.93
C ARG A 68 3.01 2.05 16.83
N ILE A 69 2.86 2.94 17.80
CA ILE A 69 3.68 4.14 17.91
C ILE A 69 5.16 3.76 17.95
N ASN A 70 5.54 2.85 18.86
CA ASN A 70 6.93 2.42 19.03
C ASN A 70 7.51 1.70 17.78
N ARG A 71 6.67 1.23 16.87
CA ARG A 71 7.12 0.61 15.63
C ARG A 71 7.32 1.63 14.50
N ILE A 72 6.56 2.70 14.47
CA ILE A 72 6.51 3.65 13.35
C ILE A 72 7.31 4.91 13.66
N TYR A 73 7.02 5.56 14.77
CA TYR A 73 7.57 6.88 15.07
C TYR A 73 9.09 6.95 15.27
N PRO A 74 9.79 5.93 15.82
CA PRO A 74 11.25 5.99 15.89
C PRO A 74 11.89 6.20 14.52
N THR A 75 11.40 5.52 13.48
CA THR A 75 11.87 5.71 12.10
C THR A 75 11.52 7.10 11.56
N VAL A 76 10.30 7.59 11.83
CA VAL A 76 9.87 8.94 11.42
C VAL A 76 10.75 10.02 12.06
N PHE A 77 11.04 9.92 13.35
CA PHE A 77 11.94 10.85 14.04
C PHE A 77 13.38 10.75 13.54
N ALA A 78 13.90 9.54 13.35
CA ALA A 78 15.23 9.33 12.79
C ALA A 78 15.35 9.98 11.41
N TRP A 79 14.34 9.81 10.54
CA TRP A 79 14.31 10.44 9.24
C TRP A 79 14.20 11.97 9.33
N ALA A 80 13.38 12.50 10.22
CA ALA A 80 13.26 13.95 10.40
C ALA A 80 14.60 14.58 10.81
N ILE A 81 15.37 13.93 11.71
CA ILE A 81 16.71 14.38 12.12
C ILE A 81 17.68 14.30 10.94
N LEU A 82 17.75 13.15 10.26
CA LEU A 82 18.63 12.97 9.10
C LEU A 82 18.28 13.92 7.96
N GLY A 83 17.00 14.11 7.67
CA GLY A 83 16.53 15.04 6.65
C GLY A 83 16.88 16.49 6.96
N SER A 84 16.84 16.89 8.24
CA SER A 84 17.29 18.20 8.68
C SER A 84 18.80 18.38 8.49
N LEU A 85 19.59 17.36 8.83
CA LEU A 85 21.04 17.42 8.74
C LEU A 85 21.57 17.35 7.29
N LEU A 86 20.96 16.51 6.45
CA LEU A 86 21.48 16.23 5.11
C LEU A 86 20.87 17.13 4.02
N PHE A 87 19.60 17.52 4.18
CA PHE A 87 18.81 18.24 3.18
C PHE A 87 18.33 19.62 3.67
N GLY A 88 18.63 20.01 4.92
CA GLY A 88 18.20 21.28 5.48
C GLY A 88 16.69 21.40 5.72
N TYR A 89 15.99 20.28 5.88
CA TYR A 89 14.54 20.30 6.16
C TYR A 89 14.26 20.91 7.54
N HIS A 90 13.41 21.92 7.59
CA HIS A 90 12.97 22.50 8.83
C HIS A 90 11.65 21.86 9.25
N ASN A 91 11.72 20.95 10.22
CA ASN A 91 10.56 20.25 10.76
C ASN A 91 10.30 20.70 12.20
N ASP A 92 9.13 21.30 12.46
CA ASP A 92 8.61 21.50 13.79
C ASP A 92 8.13 20.14 14.36
N ILE A 93 8.21 19.98 15.71
CA ILE A 93 7.78 18.75 16.40
C ILE A 93 6.32 18.41 16.08
N ASN A 94 5.44 19.39 15.99
CA ASN A 94 4.04 19.17 15.63
C ASN A 94 3.91 18.62 14.21
N ASN A 95 4.69 19.15 13.28
CA ASN A 95 4.72 18.64 11.90
C ASN A 95 5.28 17.23 11.83
N ILE A 96 6.29 16.90 12.61
CA ILE A 96 6.84 15.54 12.68
C ILE A 96 5.78 14.56 13.22
N LEU A 97 5.06 14.92 14.26
CA LEU A 97 4.05 14.07 14.86
C LEU A 97 2.81 13.87 13.99
N LEU A 98 2.36 14.93 13.29
CA LEU A 98 1.12 14.92 12.54
C LEU A 98 1.33 14.53 11.06
N SER A 99 2.42 14.94 10.47
CA SER A 99 2.67 14.79 9.03
C SER A 99 4.09 14.36 8.64
N GLY A 100 4.99 14.15 9.61
CA GLY A 100 6.39 13.80 9.35
C GLY A 100 6.59 12.48 8.60
N GLY A 101 5.60 11.61 8.61
CA GLY A 101 5.56 10.39 7.78
C GLY A 101 4.70 10.54 6.53
N GLY A 102 4.33 11.74 6.14
CA GLY A 102 3.41 12.00 5.04
C GLY A 102 1.99 11.49 5.30
N TRP A 103 1.16 11.53 4.27
CA TRP A 103 -0.25 11.10 4.37
C TRP A 103 -0.40 9.64 4.82
N PHE A 104 0.52 8.78 4.39
CA PHE A 104 0.46 7.34 4.63
C PHE A 104 0.58 7.00 6.12
N VAL A 105 1.54 7.61 6.84
CA VAL A 105 1.74 7.35 8.27
C VAL A 105 0.55 7.86 9.07
N SER A 106 0.07 9.07 8.80
CA SER A 106 -1.12 9.64 9.44
C SER A 106 -2.35 8.75 9.22
N CYS A 107 -2.55 8.30 8.00
CA CYS A 107 -3.64 7.43 7.59
C CYS A 107 -3.60 6.08 8.33
N ILE A 108 -2.46 5.40 8.34
CA ILE A 108 -2.35 4.08 8.98
C ILE A 108 -2.49 4.16 10.50
N MET A 109 -2.04 5.25 11.12
CA MET A 109 -2.21 5.46 12.55
C MET A 109 -3.69 5.66 12.92
N LEU A 110 -4.46 6.40 12.10
CA LEU A 110 -5.91 6.50 12.24
C LEU A 110 -6.58 5.14 12.04
N TYR A 111 -6.19 4.40 11.02
CA TYR A 111 -6.73 3.06 10.76
C TYR A 111 -6.49 2.09 11.92
N TYR A 112 -5.36 2.20 12.60
CA TYR A 112 -5.11 1.38 13.78
C TYR A 112 -6.13 1.66 14.89
N VAL A 113 -6.50 2.92 15.11
CA VAL A 113 -7.56 3.25 16.07
C VAL A 113 -8.88 2.60 15.67
N LEU A 114 -9.32 2.81 14.42
CA LEU A 114 -10.57 2.24 13.90
C LEU A 114 -10.58 0.71 13.99
N LEU A 115 -9.49 0.08 13.56
CA LEU A 115 -9.38 -1.38 13.54
C LEU A 115 -9.32 -1.99 14.94
N TYR A 116 -8.79 -1.29 15.94
CA TYR A 116 -8.87 -1.76 17.32
C TYR A 116 -10.32 -1.91 17.76
N PHE A 117 -11.14 -0.89 17.54
CA PHE A 117 -12.55 -0.92 17.90
C PHE A 117 -13.34 -1.93 17.07
N ILE A 118 -13.06 -2.03 15.77
CA ILE A 118 -13.66 -3.03 14.89
C ILE A 118 -13.32 -4.45 15.38
N GLN A 119 -12.05 -4.71 15.68
CA GLN A 119 -11.62 -6.02 16.19
C GLN A 119 -12.24 -6.35 17.54
N ARG A 120 -12.46 -5.33 18.40
CA ARG A 120 -13.00 -5.51 19.76
C ARG A 120 -14.48 -5.74 19.78
N TYR A 121 -15.25 -5.01 18.96
CA TYR A 121 -16.69 -4.93 19.08
C TYR A 121 -17.45 -5.41 17.83
N LEU A 122 -16.83 -5.41 16.67
CA LEU A 122 -17.46 -5.66 15.38
C LEU A 122 -16.83 -6.82 14.59
N LEU A 123 -16.06 -7.69 15.25
CA LEU A 123 -15.32 -8.77 14.59
C LEU A 123 -16.23 -9.68 13.77
N GLU A 124 -17.40 -10.05 14.32
CA GLU A 124 -18.39 -10.90 13.66
C GLU A 124 -19.06 -10.18 12.47
N TYR A 125 -19.14 -8.86 12.53
CA TYR A 125 -19.74 -8.00 11.50
C TYR A 125 -18.74 -7.41 10.51
N LEU A 126 -17.52 -7.95 10.45
CA LEU A 126 -16.43 -7.37 9.63
C LEU A 126 -16.81 -7.24 8.15
N LYS A 127 -17.57 -8.21 7.61
CA LYS A 127 -18.10 -8.14 6.24
C LYS A 127 -19.09 -6.99 6.06
N LEU A 128 -19.95 -6.78 7.06
CA LEU A 128 -20.91 -5.66 7.05
C LEU A 128 -20.17 -4.32 7.11
N VAL A 129 -19.15 -4.19 7.96
CA VAL A 129 -18.32 -2.99 8.04
C VAL A 129 -17.66 -2.71 6.69
N PHE A 130 -17.08 -3.72 6.04
CA PHE A 130 -16.51 -3.59 4.69
C PHE A 130 -17.55 -3.09 3.67
N THR A 131 -18.75 -3.68 3.69
CA THR A 131 -19.84 -3.29 2.78
C THR A 131 -20.31 -1.86 3.03
N ILE A 132 -20.44 -1.45 4.30
CA ILE A 132 -20.80 -0.07 4.67
C ILE A 132 -19.76 0.92 4.17
N VAL A 133 -18.46 0.65 4.39
CA VAL A 133 -17.40 1.52 3.89
C VAL A 133 -17.43 1.62 2.36
N MET A 134 -17.66 0.50 1.67
CA MET A 134 -17.79 0.48 0.22
C MET A 134 -19.01 1.32 -0.26
N ILE A 135 -20.14 1.21 0.42
CA ILE A 135 -21.35 2.00 0.09
C ILE A 135 -21.08 3.49 0.34
N ILE A 136 -20.47 3.87 1.46
CA ILE A 136 -20.12 5.27 1.76
C ILE A 136 -19.22 5.84 0.67
N CYS A 137 -18.19 5.11 0.29
CA CYS A 137 -17.29 5.54 -0.78
C CYS A 137 -18.00 5.64 -2.15
N ALA A 138 -18.88 4.69 -2.49
CA ALA A 138 -19.67 4.75 -3.73
C ALA A 138 -20.65 5.95 -3.71
N SER A 139 -21.32 6.17 -2.58
CA SER A 139 -22.24 7.30 -2.41
C SER A 139 -21.56 8.65 -2.59
N TYR A 140 -20.28 8.76 -2.22
CA TYR A 140 -19.50 9.98 -2.44
C TYR A 140 -19.48 10.37 -3.93
N PHE A 141 -19.23 9.44 -4.83
CA PHE A 141 -19.22 9.70 -6.28
C PHE A 141 -20.59 10.00 -6.87
N VAL A 142 -21.65 9.47 -6.25
CA VAL A 142 -23.03 9.67 -6.73
C VAL A 142 -23.58 11.02 -6.25
N LEU A 143 -23.32 11.37 -4.98
CA LEU A 143 -23.96 12.50 -4.31
C LEU A 143 -23.14 13.78 -4.37
N ILE A 144 -21.81 13.68 -4.49
CA ILE A 144 -20.93 14.83 -4.51
C ILE A 144 -20.49 15.11 -5.95
N ASP A 145 -20.62 16.37 -6.35
CA ASP A 145 -20.14 16.80 -7.64
C ASP A 145 -18.62 17.00 -7.59
N THR A 146 -17.92 16.00 -8.13
CA THR A 146 -16.45 16.01 -8.13
C THR A 146 -15.93 16.90 -9.25
N PRO A 147 -14.87 17.72 -9.00
CA PRO A 147 -14.21 18.47 -10.06
C PRO A 147 -13.71 17.55 -11.18
N MET A 148 -13.55 18.10 -12.38
CA MET A 148 -13.08 17.33 -13.55
C MET A 148 -11.68 16.75 -13.38
N ASP A 149 -10.84 17.38 -12.55
CA ASP A 149 -9.48 16.95 -12.21
C ASP A 149 -9.42 16.05 -10.97
N PHE A 150 -10.58 15.66 -10.40
CA PHE A 150 -10.62 14.81 -9.24
C PHE A 150 -10.01 13.44 -9.54
N ASN A 151 -8.99 13.08 -8.77
CA ASN A 151 -8.34 11.76 -8.82
C ASN A 151 -8.48 11.06 -7.46
N MET A 152 -9.24 9.96 -7.42
CA MET A 152 -9.50 9.21 -6.19
C MET A 152 -8.23 8.60 -5.56
N TYR A 153 -7.14 8.47 -6.32
CA TYR A 153 -5.84 7.98 -5.86
C TYR A 153 -4.83 9.11 -5.61
N GLY A 154 -5.19 10.34 -5.96
CA GLY A 154 -4.35 11.52 -5.87
C GLY A 154 -4.31 12.15 -4.48
N VAL A 155 -4.10 13.46 -4.48
CA VAL A 155 -4.12 14.28 -3.27
C VAL A 155 -5.55 14.43 -2.77
N GLY A 156 -5.78 14.22 -1.47
CA GLY A 156 -7.10 14.42 -0.86
C GLY A 156 -7.45 13.33 0.17
N TYR A 157 -8.46 13.63 0.97
CA TYR A 157 -8.88 12.72 2.06
C TYR A 157 -9.69 11.52 1.57
N PHE A 158 -10.25 11.55 0.36
CA PHE A 158 -11.04 10.43 -0.16
C PHE A 158 -10.25 9.12 -0.20
N LYS A 159 -8.97 9.17 -0.57
CA LYS A 159 -8.09 7.99 -0.57
C LYS A 159 -7.98 7.31 0.79
N TRP A 160 -8.18 8.04 1.90
CA TRP A 160 -8.17 7.47 3.24
C TRP A 160 -9.36 6.53 3.46
N PHE A 161 -10.54 6.85 2.96
CA PHE A 161 -11.70 5.95 3.03
C PHE A 161 -11.56 4.78 2.06
N HIS A 162 -11.09 5.06 0.87
CA HIS A 162 -10.90 4.07 -0.18
C HIS A 162 -9.89 2.98 0.23
N PHE A 163 -8.69 3.33 0.69
CA PHE A 163 -7.68 2.36 1.07
C PHE A 163 -8.00 1.60 2.35
N PHE A 164 -8.90 2.12 3.19
CA PHE A 164 -9.38 1.39 4.36
C PHE A 164 -10.08 0.08 3.99
N MET A 165 -10.74 0.01 2.83
CA MET A 165 -11.33 -1.23 2.32
C MET A 165 -10.30 -2.34 2.14
N PHE A 166 -9.11 -2.01 1.64
CA PHE A 166 -8.04 -3.00 1.45
C PHE A 166 -7.48 -3.50 2.79
N MET A 167 -7.43 -2.64 3.78
CA MET A 167 -7.05 -3.03 5.13
C MET A 167 -8.09 -3.95 5.78
N LEU A 168 -9.38 -3.68 5.59
CA LEU A 168 -10.48 -4.56 6.02
C LEU A 168 -10.46 -5.90 5.25
N MET A 169 -10.23 -5.88 3.94
CA MET A 169 -10.06 -7.10 3.15
C MET A 169 -8.92 -7.96 3.66
N GLY A 170 -7.77 -7.36 3.98
CA GLY A 170 -6.64 -8.04 4.59
C GLY A 170 -7.01 -8.66 5.94
N ALA A 171 -7.71 -7.92 6.80
CA ALA A 171 -8.21 -8.40 8.08
C ALA A 171 -9.15 -9.61 7.93
N MET A 172 -10.12 -9.53 7.02
CA MET A 172 -11.03 -10.65 6.73
C MET A 172 -10.28 -11.90 6.28
N MET A 173 -9.31 -11.76 5.37
CA MET A 173 -8.54 -12.89 4.87
C MET A 173 -7.59 -13.48 5.93
N GLY A 174 -7.02 -12.63 6.78
CA GLY A 174 -6.16 -13.03 7.88
C GLY A 174 -6.90 -13.84 8.96
N ILE A 175 -8.15 -13.45 9.27
CA ILE A 175 -9.00 -14.16 10.25
C ILE A 175 -9.53 -15.46 9.68
N ALA A 176 -10.06 -15.41 8.46
CA ALA A 176 -10.71 -16.55 7.83
C ALA A 176 -9.77 -17.76 7.70
N GLN A 177 -8.47 -17.53 7.60
CA GLN A 177 -7.43 -18.57 7.40
C GLN A 177 -7.86 -19.64 6.39
N ARG A 178 -8.61 -19.19 5.36
CA ARG A 178 -9.18 -20.07 4.37
C ARG A 178 -8.07 -20.66 3.53
N GLU A 179 -8.05 -21.97 3.40
CA GLU A 179 -7.19 -22.63 2.42
C GLU A 179 -7.67 -22.31 1.02
N TYR A 180 -6.84 -21.61 0.27
CA TYR A 180 -7.08 -21.34 -1.15
C TYR A 180 -6.30 -22.34 -1.98
N ARG A 181 -6.87 -22.76 -3.11
CA ARG A 181 -6.09 -23.44 -4.15
C ARG A 181 -5.25 -22.39 -4.86
N TYR A 182 -3.93 -22.59 -4.85
CA TYR A 182 -2.96 -21.68 -5.45
C TYR A 182 -2.44 -22.26 -6.76
N HIS A 183 -2.67 -21.54 -7.87
CA HIS A 183 -2.21 -21.95 -9.21
C HIS A 183 -1.39 -20.82 -9.82
N PHE A 184 -0.06 -20.95 -9.85
CA PHE A 184 0.85 -19.88 -10.28
C PHE A 184 0.44 -19.28 -11.64
N VAL A 185 0.23 -20.11 -12.66
CA VAL A 185 -0.11 -19.63 -14.01
C VAL A 185 -1.50 -19.00 -14.06
N TRP A 186 -2.54 -19.68 -13.56
CA TRP A 186 -3.91 -19.17 -13.61
C TRP A 186 -4.13 -17.96 -12.74
N ASP A 187 -3.54 -17.92 -11.56
CA ASP A 187 -3.64 -16.75 -10.68
C ASP A 187 -2.82 -15.59 -11.26
N GLY A 188 -1.69 -15.88 -11.91
CA GLY A 188 -0.89 -14.89 -12.65
C GLY A 188 -1.64 -14.27 -13.84
N LEU A 189 -2.31 -15.09 -14.67
CA LEU A 189 -3.11 -14.58 -15.79
C LEU A 189 -4.27 -13.71 -15.32
N LYS A 190 -4.96 -14.12 -14.25
CA LYS A 190 -6.03 -13.31 -13.64
C LYS A 190 -5.51 -12.01 -13.04
N LEU A 191 -4.34 -12.05 -12.40
CA LEU A 191 -3.66 -10.85 -11.91
C LEU A 191 -3.36 -9.88 -13.04
N ILE A 192 -2.74 -10.35 -14.12
CA ILE A 192 -2.45 -9.53 -15.30
C ILE A 192 -3.74 -8.93 -15.86
N GLY A 193 -4.80 -9.74 -16.02
CA GLY A 193 -6.10 -9.27 -16.48
C GLY A 193 -6.67 -8.16 -15.59
N CYS A 194 -6.63 -8.32 -14.26
CA CYS A 194 -7.07 -7.29 -13.32
C CYS A 194 -6.24 -6.00 -13.44
N VAL A 195 -4.91 -6.12 -13.55
CA VAL A 195 -4.02 -4.96 -13.71
C VAL A 195 -4.31 -4.23 -15.02
N VAL A 196 -4.47 -4.95 -16.13
CA VAL A 196 -4.80 -4.35 -17.44
C VAL A 196 -6.14 -3.62 -17.38
N VAL A 197 -7.18 -4.24 -16.82
CA VAL A 197 -8.50 -3.60 -16.67
C VAL A 197 -8.43 -2.40 -15.73
N PHE A 198 -7.65 -2.49 -14.65
CA PHE A 198 -7.43 -1.36 -13.75
C PHE A 198 -6.85 -0.15 -14.50
N TYR A 199 -5.76 -0.32 -15.24
CA TYR A 199 -5.14 0.77 -15.99
C TYR A 199 -5.99 1.25 -17.15
N ALA A 200 -6.72 0.38 -17.81
CA ALA A 200 -7.66 0.77 -18.85
C ALA A 200 -8.76 1.70 -18.31
N LEU A 201 -9.37 1.36 -17.16
CA LEU A 201 -10.36 2.21 -16.51
C LEU A 201 -9.73 3.50 -15.95
N TYR A 202 -8.52 3.40 -15.39
CA TYR A 202 -7.81 4.54 -14.83
C TYR A 202 -7.40 5.57 -15.89
N ALA A 203 -7.10 5.14 -17.12
CA ALA A 203 -6.74 6.03 -18.22
C ALA A 203 -7.89 6.98 -18.62
N PHE A 204 -9.13 6.62 -18.33
CA PHE A 204 -10.29 7.46 -18.64
C PHE A 204 -10.64 8.49 -17.55
N LYS A 205 -9.89 8.55 -16.44
CA LYS A 205 -10.17 9.43 -15.30
C LYS A 205 -10.21 10.92 -15.66
N ASP A 206 -9.39 11.34 -16.63
CA ASP A 206 -9.23 12.73 -17.04
C ASP A 206 -10.30 13.18 -18.04
N ILE A 207 -11.20 12.28 -18.47
CA ILE A 207 -12.32 12.58 -19.35
C ILE A 207 -13.54 12.92 -18.49
N ALA A 208 -14.07 14.12 -18.59
CA ALA A 208 -15.13 14.65 -17.73
C ALA A 208 -16.31 13.70 -17.51
N ILE A 209 -16.82 13.08 -18.59
CA ILE A 209 -17.94 12.14 -18.53
C ILE A 209 -17.59 10.88 -17.72
N TYR A 210 -16.33 10.44 -17.77
CA TYR A 210 -15.86 9.21 -17.15
C TYR A 210 -15.26 9.42 -15.76
N ASN A 211 -15.04 10.66 -15.31
CA ASN A 211 -14.46 10.94 -14.00
C ASN A 211 -15.24 10.26 -12.85
N LYS A 212 -16.57 10.32 -12.90
CA LYS A 212 -17.44 9.64 -11.90
C LYS A 212 -17.33 8.11 -11.94
N PHE A 213 -16.85 7.52 -13.01
CA PHE A 213 -16.68 6.07 -13.13
C PHE A 213 -15.35 5.57 -12.56
N GLN A 214 -14.50 6.43 -11.99
CA GLN A 214 -13.26 6.02 -11.34
C GLN A 214 -13.48 4.94 -10.27
N MET A 215 -14.63 4.95 -9.58
CA MET A 215 -14.99 3.92 -8.60
C MET A 215 -15.04 2.51 -9.18
N LEU A 216 -15.26 2.35 -10.49
CA LEU A 216 -15.23 1.03 -11.13
C LEU A 216 -13.84 0.38 -11.08
N THR A 217 -12.77 1.18 -10.91
CA THR A 217 -11.42 0.68 -10.72
C THR A 217 -11.25 -0.16 -9.46
N TRP A 218 -12.18 -0.06 -8.48
CA TRP A 218 -12.14 -0.90 -7.26
C TRP A 218 -12.24 -2.38 -7.57
N ILE A 219 -13.09 -2.77 -8.51
CA ILE A 219 -13.30 -4.17 -8.86
C ILE A 219 -11.98 -4.82 -9.32
N PRO A 220 -11.30 -4.29 -10.35
CA PRO A 220 -10.02 -4.85 -10.76
C PRO A 220 -8.91 -4.64 -9.72
N LEU A 221 -8.95 -3.59 -8.90
CA LEU A 221 -7.95 -3.37 -7.85
C LEU A 221 -8.11 -4.38 -6.70
N LEU A 222 -9.33 -4.66 -6.26
CA LEU A 222 -9.62 -5.75 -5.30
C LEU A 222 -9.19 -7.11 -5.88
N GLY A 223 -9.48 -7.36 -7.16
CA GLY A 223 -9.02 -8.54 -7.88
C GLY A 223 -7.48 -8.63 -7.94
N THR A 224 -6.81 -7.52 -8.23
CA THR A 224 -5.34 -7.43 -8.23
C THR A 224 -4.75 -7.84 -6.89
N VAL A 225 -5.24 -7.27 -5.79
CA VAL A 225 -4.76 -7.60 -4.44
C VAL A 225 -5.02 -9.08 -4.11
N PHE A 226 -6.21 -9.59 -4.44
CA PHE A 226 -6.57 -10.98 -4.17
C PHE A 226 -5.71 -11.98 -4.96
N TYR A 227 -5.60 -11.79 -6.28
CA TYR A 227 -4.82 -12.71 -7.12
C TYR A 227 -3.32 -12.57 -6.90
N PHE A 228 -2.84 -11.39 -6.53
CA PHE A 228 -1.44 -11.23 -6.14
C PHE A 228 -1.15 -11.97 -4.83
N PHE A 229 -2.04 -11.89 -3.83
CA PHE A 229 -1.93 -12.69 -2.62
C PHE A 229 -1.89 -14.20 -2.94
N LYS A 230 -2.77 -14.68 -3.82
CA LYS A 230 -2.76 -16.08 -4.24
C LYS A 230 -1.46 -16.46 -4.95
N LEU A 231 -1.00 -15.64 -5.88
CA LEU A 231 0.25 -15.84 -6.60
C LEU A 231 1.44 -15.97 -5.65
N CYS A 232 1.56 -15.04 -4.68
CA CYS A 232 2.65 -15.03 -3.70
C CYS A 232 2.62 -16.23 -2.74
N ASN A 233 1.47 -16.87 -2.55
CA ASN A 233 1.32 -18.09 -1.75
C ASN A 233 1.45 -19.39 -2.58
N SER A 234 1.69 -19.29 -3.90
CA SER A 234 1.91 -20.46 -4.75
C SER A 234 3.21 -21.19 -4.40
N ASP A 235 3.26 -22.48 -4.69
CA ASP A 235 4.44 -23.30 -4.38
C ASP A 235 5.68 -22.84 -5.17
N PHE A 236 5.49 -22.30 -6.37
CA PHE A 236 6.57 -21.68 -7.13
C PHE A 236 7.18 -20.49 -6.38
N MET A 237 6.35 -19.54 -5.94
CA MET A 237 6.82 -18.35 -5.21
C MET A 237 7.43 -18.72 -3.84
N LYS A 238 6.94 -19.74 -3.17
CA LYS A 238 7.58 -20.28 -1.96
C LYS A 238 8.97 -20.82 -2.27
N LYS A 239 9.15 -21.56 -3.36
CA LYS A 239 10.48 -22.05 -3.79
C LYS A 239 11.43 -20.88 -4.09
N VAL A 240 10.97 -19.85 -4.78
CA VAL A 240 11.74 -18.63 -5.07
C VAL A 240 12.16 -17.93 -3.76
N TYR A 241 11.23 -17.79 -2.80
CA TYR A 241 11.53 -17.20 -1.49
C TYR A 241 12.57 -17.99 -0.69
N HIS A 242 12.63 -19.30 -0.83
CA HIS A 242 13.62 -20.14 -0.13
C HIS A 242 15.03 -20.08 -0.75
N GLN A 243 15.19 -19.47 -1.91
CA GLN A 243 16.54 -19.17 -2.44
C GLN A 243 17.22 -18.12 -1.55
N ARG A 244 18.49 -18.40 -1.18
CA ARG A 244 19.23 -17.62 -0.17
C ARG A 244 19.24 -16.12 -0.44
N ILE A 245 19.62 -15.71 -1.66
CA ILE A 245 19.73 -14.30 -2.05
C ILE A 245 18.37 -13.67 -2.16
N VAL A 246 17.45 -14.27 -2.94
CA VAL A 246 16.11 -13.73 -3.19
C VAL A 246 15.30 -13.61 -1.90
N GLY A 247 15.32 -14.65 -1.07
CA GLY A 247 14.60 -14.60 0.22
C GLY A 247 15.17 -13.58 1.20
N TRP A 248 16.49 -13.37 1.18
CA TRP A 248 17.12 -12.31 1.97
C TRP A 248 16.68 -10.92 1.48
N THR A 249 16.73 -10.67 0.17
CA THR A 249 16.29 -9.39 -0.43
C THR A 249 14.82 -9.12 -0.14
N ILE A 250 13.93 -10.11 -0.31
CA ILE A 250 12.50 -9.95 -0.01
C ILE A 250 12.28 -9.58 1.47
N LYS A 251 13.00 -10.24 2.39
CA LYS A 251 12.91 -9.92 3.82
C LYS A 251 13.44 -8.54 4.14
N LEU A 252 14.54 -8.14 3.52
CA LEU A 252 15.16 -6.82 3.69
C LEU A 252 14.21 -5.73 3.21
N VAL A 253 13.83 -5.74 1.93
CA VAL A 253 12.94 -4.73 1.34
C VAL A 253 11.58 -4.73 2.02
N GLY A 254 10.98 -5.92 2.22
CA GLY A 254 9.69 -6.04 2.92
C GLY A 254 9.74 -5.67 4.40
N GLY A 255 10.92 -5.69 5.03
CA GLY A 255 11.15 -5.23 6.41
C GLY A 255 11.36 -3.72 6.51
N LEU A 256 11.96 -3.10 5.50
CA LEU A 256 12.31 -1.68 5.44
C LEU A 256 11.30 -0.83 4.64
N CYS A 257 10.08 -1.32 4.43
CA CYS A 257 9.07 -0.62 3.62
C CYS A 257 8.81 0.83 4.08
N LEU A 258 8.79 1.08 5.40
CA LEU A 258 8.56 2.41 5.95
C LEU A 258 9.78 3.32 5.72
N GLU A 259 10.96 2.80 5.95
CA GLU A 259 12.23 3.49 5.74
C GLU A 259 12.36 3.90 4.26
N ILE A 260 12.14 2.96 3.34
CA ILE A 260 12.14 3.20 1.90
C ILE A 260 11.13 4.30 1.55
N TYR A 261 9.90 4.19 2.05
CA TYR A 261 8.86 5.20 1.79
C TYR A 261 9.25 6.60 2.25
N LEU A 262 9.87 6.74 3.42
CA LEU A 262 10.24 8.05 3.97
C LEU A 262 11.41 8.70 3.20
N VAL A 263 12.37 7.90 2.76
CA VAL A 263 13.64 8.39 2.19
C VAL A 263 13.56 8.62 0.68
N GLN A 264 12.75 7.82 -0.04
CA GLN A 264 12.77 7.70 -1.50
C GLN A 264 12.70 9.04 -2.24
N THR A 265 11.75 9.92 -1.89
CA THR A 265 11.55 11.19 -2.60
C THR A 265 12.71 12.17 -2.47
N SER A 266 13.49 12.07 -1.39
CA SER A 266 14.66 12.92 -1.13
C SER A 266 15.91 12.46 -1.84
N LEU A 267 15.95 11.20 -2.28
CA LEU A 267 17.10 10.63 -2.99
C LEU A 267 16.96 10.75 -4.51
N PHE A 268 15.76 10.94 -5.04
CA PHE A 268 15.54 11.00 -6.47
C PHE A 268 16.14 12.27 -7.07
N THR A 269 16.90 12.14 -8.17
CA THR A 269 17.54 13.24 -8.86
C THR A 269 17.57 13.00 -10.37
N ASP A 270 17.41 14.06 -11.15
CA ASP A 270 17.51 14.04 -12.60
C ASP A 270 18.95 14.00 -13.13
N LYS A 271 19.96 14.23 -12.24
CA LYS A 271 21.38 14.31 -12.64
C LYS A 271 21.90 13.06 -13.36
N MET A 272 21.25 11.91 -13.14
CA MET A 272 21.63 10.65 -13.76
C MET A 272 20.78 10.29 -15.00
N ASN A 273 19.88 11.16 -15.46
CA ASN A 273 19.04 10.88 -16.60
C ASN A 273 19.79 10.70 -17.91
N ALA A 274 21.02 11.23 -18.00
CA ALA A 274 21.89 11.03 -19.15
C ALA A 274 22.27 9.55 -19.39
N ILE A 275 22.25 8.72 -18.35
CA ILE A 275 22.55 7.28 -18.44
C ILE A 275 21.29 6.39 -18.43
N PHE A 276 20.09 6.97 -18.69
CA PHE A 276 18.86 6.19 -18.76
C PHE A 276 18.99 5.03 -19.77
N PRO A 277 18.54 3.79 -19.46
CA PRO A 277 17.77 3.37 -18.25
C PRO A 277 18.63 2.90 -17.05
N PHE A 278 19.97 2.99 -17.12
CA PHE A 278 20.86 2.51 -16.05
C PHE A 278 20.71 3.31 -14.74
N ASN A 279 20.26 4.59 -14.81
CA ASN A 279 19.93 5.39 -13.64
C ASN A 279 18.90 4.69 -12.72
N LEU A 280 17.95 3.94 -13.29
CA LEU A 280 16.96 3.17 -12.52
C LEU A 280 17.63 2.06 -11.71
N ILE A 281 18.61 1.36 -12.31
CA ILE A 281 19.35 0.28 -11.61
C ILE A 281 20.10 0.86 -10.42
N VAL A 282 20.79 1.98 -10.61
CA VAL A 282 21.56 2.64 -9.55
C VAL A 282 20.65 3.08 -8.40
N MET A 283 19.45 3.55 -8.69
CA MET A 283 18.53 4.03 -7.66
C MET A 283 17.82 2.89 -6.91
N PHE A 284 17.73 1.68 -7.49
CA PHE A 284 17.19 0.49 -6.82
C PHE A 284 18.25 -0.37 -6.12
N ALA A 285 19.54 -0.15 -6.39
CA ALA A 285 20.64 -0.90 -5.80
C ALA A 285 21.09 -0.30 -4.45
#